data_3a87f154653546135dfd7f118856383e
#
_entry.id   3a87f154653546135dfd7f118856383e
#
_cell.length_a   1.000
_cell.length_b   1.000
_cell.length_c   1.000
_cell.angle_alpha   90.00
_cell.angle_beta   90.00
_cell.angle_gamma   90.00
#
_symmetry.space_group_name_H-M   'P 1'
#
loop_
_entity.id
_entity.type
_entity.pdbx_description
1 polymer ?
#
loop_
_entity_poly.entity_id
_entity_poly.type
_entity_poly.pdbx_seq_one_letter_code
_entity_poly.pdbx_strand_id
1 'polypeptide(L)'
;LQELIRCGAQPTVVAPAVSPEILEWAESSKVLLDRRAYKSGDLDDATFIFICTDDPAANKAVRSEIGPNQFLNDTTDRNNSDFINLATLRQHDYLVAVSTYGNDPRKAKQILHEIAEIINPTQA
;
A
#
# COMPACT_ATOMS: atom_id res chain seq x y z
N LEU A 1 -1.69 -2.26 2.71
CA LEU A 1 -1.84 -3.72 2.81
C LEU A 1 -3.30 -4.11 3.06
N GLN A 2 -3.96 -3.44 4.00
CA GLN A 2 -5.38 -3.71 4.32
C GLN A 2 -6.32 -3.61 3.09
N GLU A 3 -6.14 -2.60 2.23
CA GLU A 3 -6.95 -2.45 1.02
C GLU A 3 -6.73 -3.59 0.02
N LEU A 4 -5.51 -4.09 -0.11
CA LEU A 4 -5.21 -5.24 -0.97
C LEU A 4 -5.98 -6.48 -0.49
N ILE A 5 -5.96 -6.72 0.83
CA ILE A 5 -6.68 -7.84 1.44
C ILE A 5 -8.20 -7.70 1.23
N ARG A 6 -8.75 -6.50 1.40
CA ARG A 6 -10.18 -6.22 1.15
C ARG A 6 -10.60 -6.49 -0.29
N CYS A 7 -9.69 -6.25 -1.24
CA CYS A 7 -9.93 -6.52 -2.65
C CYS A 7 -9.75 -8.00 -3.04
N GLY A 8 -9.48 -8.87 -2.07
CA GLY A 8 -9.30 -10.31 -2.30
C GLY A 8 -7.90 -10.72 -2.72
N ALA A 9 -6.93 -9.80 -2.68
CA ALA A 9 -5.54 -10.15 -2.95
C ALA A 9 -4.92 -10.87 -1.75
N GLN A 10 -3.94 -11.73 -2.04
CA GLN A 10 -3.06 -12.34 -1.04
C GLN A 10 -1.63 -11.84 -1.29
N PRO A 11 -1.25 -10.69 -0.71
CA PRO A 11 0.08 -10.14 -0.94
C PRO A 11 1.16 -10.96 -0.25
N THR A 12 2.34 -10.98 -0.85
CA THR A 12 3.57 -11.47 -0.22
C THR A 12 4.29 -10.31 0.44
N VAL A 13 4.60 -10.45 1.71
CA VAL A 13 5.35 -9.46 2.50
C VAL A 13 6.75 -10.00 2.78
N VAL A 14 7.76 -9.24 2.39
CA VAL A 14 9.17 -9.52 2.69
C VAL A 14 9.69 -8.41 3.57
N ALA A 15 9.96 -8.71 4.82
CA ALA A 15 10.47 -7.74 5.79
C ALA A 15 11.13 -8.45 6.98
N PRO A 16 12.25 -7.93 7.53
CA PRO A 16 12.89 -8.52 8.71
C PRO A 16 12.06 -8.37 9.98
N ALA A 17 11.25 -7.31 10.07
CA ALA A 17 10.34 -7.05 11.17
C ALA A 17 9.00 -6.53 10.62
N VAL A 18 7.91 -6.93 11.26
CA VAL A 18 6.55 -6.54 10.89
C VAL A 18 5.72 -6.24 12.13
N SER A 19 4.63 -5.49 11.94
CA SER A 19 3.69 -5.19 13.03
C SER A 19 2.93 -6.45 13.47
N PRO A 20 2.38 -6.46 14.71
CA PRO A 20 1.52 -7.55 15.15
C PRO A 20 0.33 -7.83 14.23
N GLU A 21 -0.24 -6.80 13.62
CA GLU A 21 -1.35 -6.92 12.68
C GLU A 21 -0.98 -7.76 11.44
N ILE A 22 0.23 -7.55 10.90
CA ILE A 22 0.74 -8.36 9.78
C ILE A 22 0.94 -9.81 10.18
N LEU A 23 1.39 -10.06 11.41
CA LEU A 23 1.52 -11.44 11.94
C LEU A 23 0.15 -12.13 12.01
N GLU A 24 -0.89 -11.45 12.49
CA GLU A 24 -2.25 -11.97 12.52
C GLU A 24 -2.77 -12.28 11.10
N TRP A 25 -2.50 -11.42 10.13
CA TRP A 25 -2.86 -11.68 8.74
C TRP A 25 -2.09 -12.85 8.14
N ALA A 26 -0.83 -13.05 8.52
CA ALA A 26 -0.05 -14.21 8.09
C ALA A 26 -0.60 -15.51 8.70
N GLU A 27 -0.92 -15.52 9.99
CA GLU A 27 -1.53 -16.67 10.67
C GLU A 27 -2.88 -17.06 10.06
N SER A 28 -3.68 -16.08 9.64
CA SER A 28 -4.97 -16.30 8.97
C SER A 28 -4.85 -16.48 7.44
N SER A 29 -3.65 -16.63 6.91
CA SER A 29 -3.38 -16.82 5.48
C SER A 29 -3.86 -15.68 4.57
N LYS A 30 -4.05 -14.48 5.11
CA LYS A 30 -4.40 -13.28 4.33
C LYS A 30 -3.19 -12.68 3.63
N VAL A 31 -2.00 -12.91 4.15
CA VAL A 31 -0.72 -12.57 3.53
C VAL A 31 0.24 -13.76 3.60
N LEU A 32 1.16 -13.82 2.64
CA LEU A 32 2.32 -14.69 2.72
C LEU A 32 3.48 -13.88 3.29
N LEU A 33 4.10 -14.34 4.36
CA LEU A 33 5.12 -13.59 5.08
C LEU A 33 6.47 -14.30 5.07
N ASP A 34 7.47 -13.61 4.53
CA ASP A 34 8.88 -13.97 4.62
C ASP A 34 9.60 -12.99 5.55
N ARG A 35 9.93 -13.44 6.76
CA ARG A 35 10.60 -12.61 7.77
C ARG A 35 12.11 -12.59 7.54
N ARG A 36 12.54 -11.81 6.58
CA ARG A 36 13.94 -11.63 6.20
C ARG A 36 14.11 -10.32 5.44
N ALA A 37 15.35 -9.94 5.21
CA ALA A 37 15.65 -8.83 4.30
C ALA A 37 15.32 -9.21 2.84
N TYR A 38 15.07 -8.19 2.03
CA TYR A 38 14.94 -8.32 0.59
C TYR A 38 16.19 -8.97 -0.03
N LYS A 39 15.99 -9.80 -1.02
CA LYS A 39 17.07 -10.38 -1.83
C LYS A 39 16.70 -10.36 -3.31
N SER A 40 17.72 -10.35 -4.17
CA SER A 40 17.51 -10.45 -5.62
C SER A 40 16.69 -11.69 -5.99
N GLY A 41 15.77 -11.53 -6.92
CA GLY A 41 14.84 -12.58 -7.35
C GLY A 41 13.48 -12.53 -6.64
N ASP A 42 13.33 -11.77 -5.55
CA ASP A 42 12.06 -11.68 -4.83
C ASP A 42 10.92 -11.08 -5.66
N LEU A 43 11.24 -10.32 -6.71
CA LEU A 43 10.26 -9.67 -7.58
C LEU A 43 9.87 -10.51 -8.81
N ASP A 44 10.50 -11.64 -9.05
CA ASP A 44 10.41 -12.35 -10.35
C ASP A 44 8.97 -12.69 -10.74
N ASP A 45 8.14 -13.10 -9.79
CA ASP A 45 6.74 -13.47 -10.03
C ASP A 45 5.73 -12.36 -9.70
N ALA A 46 6.20 -11.17 -9.35
CA ALA A 46 5.33 -10.06 -8.95
C ALA A 46 4.94 -9.20 -10.14
N THR A 47 3.67 -8.81 -10.22
CA THR A 47 3.18 -7.80 -11.16
C THR A 47 3.11 -6.42 -10.51
N PHE A 48 2.62 -6.34 -9.28
CA PHE A 48 2.52 -5.11 -8.51
C PHE A 48 3.48 -5.16 -7.33
N ILE A 49 4.34 -4.15 -7.23
CA ILE A 49 5.38 -4.06 -6.20
C ILE A 49 5.15 -2.78 -5.37
N PHE A 50 5.21 -2.93 -4.06
CA PHE A 50 5.11 -1.82 -3.10
C PHE A 50 6.39 -1.74 -2.29
N ILE A 51 7.09 -0.61 -2.37
CA ILE A 51 8.20 -0.29 -1.48
C ILE A 51 7.63 0.44 -0.27
N CYS A 52 7.72 -0.18 0.91
CA CYS A 52 7.20 0.34 2.17
C CYS A 52 8.26 0.34 3.28
N THR A 53 9.54 0.19 2.93
CA THR A 53 10.65 0.15 3.88
C THR A 53 11.31 1.52 4.01
N ASP A 54 11.93 1.78 5.14
CA ASP A 54 12.75 2.96 5.41
C ASP A 54 14.27 2.70 5.19
N ASP A 55 14.63 1.51 4.74
CA ASP A 55 16.01 1.16 4.37
C ASP A 55 16.34 1.63 2.95
N PRO A 56 17.17 2.67 2.78
CA PRO A 56 17.51 3.19 1.46
C PRO A 56 18.21 2.18 0.55
N ALA A 57 19.01 1.28 1.11
CA ALA A 57 19.72 0.27 0.35
C ALA A 57 18.76 -0.78 -0.23
N ALA A 58 17.80 -1.26 0.57
CA ALA A 58 16.75 -2.16 0.11
C ALA A 58 15.88 -1.49 -0.95
N ASN A 59 15.46 -0.24 -0.74
CA ASN A 59 14.65 0.51 -1.68
C ASN A 59 15.35 0.68 -3.04
N LYS A 60 16.65 1.00 -3.01
CA LYS A 60 17.46 1.11 -4.24
C LYS A 60 17.58 -0.23 -4.97
N ALA A 61 17.80 -1.32 -4.24
CA ALA A 61 17.87 -2.65 -4.82
C ALA A 61 16.57 -3.03 -5.51
N VAL A 62 15.43 -2.83 -4.88
CA VAL A 62 14.11 -3.09 -5.48
C VAL A 62 13.92 -2.27 -6.76
N ARG A 63 14.18 -0.95 -6.71
CA ARG A 63 14.05 -0.08 -7.90
C ARG A 63 14.90 -0.56 -9.08
N SER A 64 16.10 -1.05 -8.81
CA SER A 64 17.02 -1.52 -9.86
C SER A 64 16.57 -2.82 -10.53
N GLU A 65 15.70 -3.59 -9.89
CA GLU A 65 15.25 -4.89 -10.38
C GLU A 65 13.85 -4.86 -11.01
N ILE A 66 13.16 -3.71 -10.99
CA ILE A 66 11.84 -3.57 -11.62
C ILE A 66 11.96 -3.80 -13.14
N GLY A 67 11.16 -4.72 -13.64
CA GLY A 67 11.09 -5.06 -15.06
C GLY A 67 10.01 -4.28 -15.82
N PRO A 68 9.99 -4.40 -17.16
CA PRO A 68 9.12 -3.60 -18.03
C PRO A 68 7.61 -3.90 -17.88
N ASN A 69 7.26 -5.07 -17.36
CA ASN A 69 5.88 -5.50 -17.16
C ASN A 69 5.46 -5.49 -15.67
N GLN A 70 6.20 -4.79 -14.85
CA GLN A 70 5.94 -4.64 -13.42
C GLN A 70 5.55 -3.21 -13.10
N PHE A 71 4.67 -3.03 -12.12
CA PHE A 71 4.18 -1.73 -11.67
C PHE A 71 4.64 -1.47 -10.25
N LEU A 72 5.29 -0.33 -10.04
CA LEU A 72 5.86 0.07 -8.77
C LEU A 72 5.03 1.17 -8.10
N ASN A 73 4.71 0.97 -6.83
CA ASN A 73 4.30 2.02 -5.91
C ASN A 73 5.40 2.17 -4.85
N ASP A 74 6.23 3.19 -5.03
CA ASP A 74 7.28 3.53 -4.07
C ASP A 74 6.73 4.55 -3.08
N THR A 75 6.38 4.10 -1.87
CA THR A 75 5.80 4.99 -0.86
C THR A 75 6.80 5.99 -0.30
N THR A 76 8.09 5.82 -0.60
CA THR A 76 9.17 6.74 -0.19
C THR A 76 9.51 7.78 -1.26
N ASP A 77 9.11 7.53 -2.51
CA ASP A 77 9.35 8.43 -3.64
C ASP A 77 8.28 8.26 -4.73
N ARG A 78 7.28 9.15 -4.69
CA ARG A 78 6.20 9.15 -5.69
C ARG A 78 6.67 9.35 -7.12
N ASN A 79 7.79 10.06 -7.34
CA ASN A 79 8.33 10.33 -8.68
C ASN A 79 8.87 9.07 -9.35
N ASN A 80 9.19 8.04 -8.57
CA ASN A 80 9.58 6.72 -9.05
C ASN A 80 8.41 5.73 -9.11
N SER A 81 7.18 6.20 -8.87
CA SER A 81 5.99 5.34 -8.84
C SER A 81 5.24 5.37 -10.16
N ASP A 82 4.76 4.20 -10.59
CA ASP A 82 3.86 4.06 -11.73
C ASP A 82 2.42 4.37 -11.35
N PHE A 83 2.07 4.18 -10.08
CA PHE A 83 0.76 4.48 -9.52
C PHE A 83 0.89 4.85 -8.04
N ILE A 84 -0.15 5.49 -7.50
CA ILE A 84 -0.22 5.92 -6.10
C ILE A 84 -1.51 5.42 -5.45
N ASN A 85 -1.49 5.33 -4.11
CA ASN A 85 -2.69 5.05 -3.33
C ASN A 85 -3.52 6.33 -3.15
N LEU A 86 -4.83 6.17 -3.23
CA LEU A 86 -5.78 7.24 -2.92
C LEU A 86 -6.30 7.10 -1.49
N ALA A 87 -6.66 8.22 -0.85
CA ALA A 87 -7.47 8.20 0.35
C ALA A 87 -8.89 7.80 -0.03
N THR A 88 -9.45 6.78 0.61
CA THR A 88 -10.76 6.22 0.23
C THR A 88 -11.71 6.14 1.41
N LEU A 89 -12.98 6.46 1.15
CA LEU A 89 -14.12 6.18 2.01
C LEU A 89 -15.00 5.13 1.32
N ARG A 90 -15.13 3.97 1.92
CA ARG A 90 -15.92 2.86 1.37
C ARG A 90 -17.19 2.67 2.19
N GLN A 91 -18.31 2.67 1.50
CA GLN A 91 -19.62 2.35 2.03
C GLN A 91 -20.20 1.11 1.32
N HIS A 92 -21.39 0.68 1.71
CA HIS A 92 -22.01 -0.51 1.14
C HIS A 92 -22.21 -0.42 -0.39
N ASP A 93 -22.64 0.73 -0.87
CA ASP A 93 -23.09 0.94 -2.25
C ASP A 93 -22.29 2.01 -3.03
N TYR A 94 -21.29 2.62 -2.38
CA TYR A 94 -20.42 3.60 -3.05
C TYR A 94 -19.01 3.66 -2.46
N LEU A 95 -18.12 4.25 -3.22
CA LEU A 95 -16.75 4.56 -2.81
C LEU A 95 -16.44 6.01 -3.18
N VAL A 96 -15.89 6.74 -2.23
CA VAL A 96 -15.32 8.07 -2.48
C VAL A 96 -13.81 7.98 -2.40
N ALA A 97 -13.12 8.54 -3.38
CA ALA A 97 -11.67 8.60 -3.39
C ALA A 97 -11.20 10.04 -3.58
N VAL A 98 -10.16 10.43 -2.86
CA VAL A 98 -9.57 11.77 -2.93
C VAL A 98 -8.10 11.64 -3.24
N SER A 99 -7.63 12.41 -4.22
CA SER A 99 -6.23 12.55 -4.57
C SER A 99 -5.79 14.00 -4.51
N THR A 100 -4.62 14.24 -3.97
CA THR A 100 -3.87 15.50 -4.10
C THR A 100 -2.70 15.32 -5.07
N TYR A 101 -2.85 14.41 -6.04
CA TYR A 101 -1.81 14.03 -6.99
C TYR A 101 -0.52 13.50 -6.33
N GLY A 102 -0.66 12.91 -5.14
CA GLY A 102 0.47 12.44 -4.33
C GLY A 102 1.26 13.56 -3.61
N ASN A 103 0.81 14.82 -3.71
CA ASN A 103 1.53 15.96 -3.11
C ASN A 103 1.34 16.05 -1.60
N ASP A 104 0.13 15.76 -1.12
CA ASP A 104 -0.21 15.91 0.30
C ASP A 104 -1.21 14.84 0.74
N PRO A 105 -0.72 13.68 1.19
CA PRO A 105 -1.59 12.61 1.68
C PRO A 105 -2.43 12.99 2.90
N ARG A 106 -1.92 13.90 3.75
CA ARG A 106 -2.67 14.36 4.94
C ARG A 106 -3.85 15.21 4.53
N LYS A 107 -3.66 16.11 3.55
CA LYS A 107 -4.74 16.93 3.00
C LYS A 107 -5.79 16.06 2.32
N ALA A 108 -5.40 15.03 1.57
CA ALA A 108 -6.33 14.09 0.96
C ALA A 108 -7.21 13.41 2.02
N LYS A 109 -6.64 12.96 3.12
CA LYS A 109 -7.38 12.36 4.24
C LYS A 109 -8.29 13.37 4.94
N GLN A 110 -7.84 14.62 5.12
CA GLN A 110 -8.65 15.68 5.70
C GLN A 110 -9.87 15.98 4.84
N ILE A 111 -9.69 16.15 3.53
CA ILE A 111 -10.80 16.38 2.59
C ILE A 111 -11.79 15.20 2.63
N LEU A 112 -11.27 13.98 2.66
CA LEU A 112 -12.11 12.79 2.76
C LEU A 112 -12.94 12.77 4.04
N HIS A 113 -12.35 13.17 5.17
CA HIS A 113 -13.04 13.29 6.45
C HIS A 113 -14.17 14.32 6.37
N GLU A 114 -13.91 15.49 5.78
CA GLU A 114 -14.93 16.53 5.58
C GLU A 114 -16.08 16.04 4.69
N ILE A 115 -15.77 15.30 3.62
CA ILE A 115 -16.78 14.67 2.76
C ILE A 115 -17.60 13.65 3.56
N ALA A 116 -16.95 12.84 4.39
CA ALA A 116 -17.62 11.84 5.22
C ALA A 116 -18.63 12.48 6.19
N GLU A 117 -18.28 13.61 6.80
CA GLU A 117 -19.16 14.38 7.67
C GLU A 117 -20.37 14.97 6.93
N ILE A 118 -20.22 15.34 5.66
CA ILE A 118 -21.33 15.83 4.83
C ILE A 118 -22.28 14.69 4.46
N ILE A 119 -21.74 13.51 4.09
CA ILE A 119 -22.52 12.35 3.65
C ILE A 119 -23.21 11.68 4.83
N ASN A 120 -22.50 11.53 5.96
CA ASN A 120 -22.97 10.89 7.18
C ASN A 120 -22.77 11.85 8.36
N PRO A 121 -23.61 12.89 8.49
CA PRO A 121 -23.44 13.84 9.57
C PRO A 121 -23.60 13.13 10.92
N THR A 122 -22.66 13.37 11.83
CA THR A 122 -22.74 12.92 13.21
C THR A 122 -23.99 13.55 13.83
N GLN A 123 -24.92 12.73 14.31
CA GLN A 123 -26.07 13.23 15.05
C GLN A 123 -25.58 13.79 16.39
N ALA A 124 -25.76 15.07 16.54
CA ALA A 124 -25.48 15.74 17.81
C ALA A 124 -26.43 15.27 18.90
#